data_65df71e245aa35ae0258388575e0dff1
#
_entry.id   65df71e245aa35ae0258388575e0dff1
#
_cell.length_a   1.000
_cell.length_b   1.000
_cell.length_c   1.000
_cell.angle_alpha   90.00
_cell.angle_beta   90.00
_cell.angle_gamma   90.00
#
_symmetry.space_group_name_H-M   'P 1'
#
loop_
_entity.id
_entity.type
_entity.pdbx_description
1 polymer ?
#
loop_
_entity_poly.entity_id
_entity_poly.type
_entity_poly.pdbx_seq_one_letter_code
_entity_poly.pdbx_strand_id
1 'polypeptide(L)'
;MSSRVALRGSYRQHSLRAIRIGRPQPQDRMEVTLVLRRKQAAPHPWAADRYHTHEELAENYGADPADIAAVEAIAAERHLSIASIDPAARTVSIVGSFSELASLFGADVELHRIESRTYRSRRGHLSIPQELTGRVNAVLGFDSRPIARSVKSFKPHNTDSVSYTPTQVAELYNFPKGLAGKGQTIALIELGGGYCNSDLKTYWKKLGLENVSVSSVAVSGAHNRATGNPDGPDGEVVLDIEVAGGVAPEAKIAVYFAP
;
A
#
# COMPACT_ATOMS: atom_id res chain seq x y z
N MET A 1 26.62 24.27 -5.66
CA MET A 1 25.93 23.08 -5.12
C MET A 1 24.79 23.58 -4.26
N SER A 2 23.55 23.27 -4.59
CA SER A 2 22.40 23.64 -3.75
C SER A 2 22.56 23.03 -2.36
N SER A 3 22.29 23.81 -1.31
CA SER A 3 22.31 23.32 0.08
C SER A 3 21.25 22.24 0.25
N ARG A 4 21.57 21.17 0.99
CA ARG A 4 20.64 20.06 1.25
C ARG A 4 20.32 19.99 2.74
N VAL A 5 19.09 19.61 3.04
CA VAL A 5 18.57 19.44 4.40
C VAL A 5 18.16 18.00 4.62
N ALA A 6 18.47 17.45 5.78
CA ALA A 6 18.04 16.08 6.12
C ALA A 6 16.51 15.98 6.16
N LEU A 7 15.97 15.00 5.47
CA LEU A 7 14.52 14.72 5.46
C LEU A 7 14.13 14.01 6.76
N ARG A 8 13.32 14.67 7.57
CA ARG A 8 12.87 14.15 8.86
C ARG A 8 12.08 12.84 8.66
N GLY A 9 12.29 11.86 9.54
CA GLY A 9 11.60 10.56 9.48
C GLY A 9 12.13 9.60 8.40
N SER A 10 13.12 10.01 7.60
CA SER A 10 13.66 9.19 6.52
C SER A 10 14.71 8.18 6.97
N TYR A 11 15.11 8.14 8.23
CA TYR A 11 16.17 7.24 8.70
C TYR A 11 15.83 5.76 8.47
N ARG A 12 16.80 5.02 7.96
CA ARG A 12 16.69 3.55 7.74
C ARG A 12 18.01 2.86 8.12
N GLN A 13 17.89 1.57 8.44
CA GLN A 13 19.04 0.69 8.68
C GLN A 13 18.94 -0.53 7.76
N HIS A 14 20.08 -1.13 7.42
CA HIS A 14 20.10 -2.43 6.75
C HIS A 14 19.58 -3.52 7.67
N SER A 15 18.99 -4.57 7.07
CA SER A 15 18.62 -5.76 7.82
C SER A 15 19.88 -6.54 8.22
N LEU A 16 19.99 -6.91 9.49
CA LEU A 16 21.10 -7.74 10.01
C LEU A 16 21.09 -9.17 9.43
N ARG A 17 19.96 -9.62 8.85
CA ARG A 17 19.81 -10.95 8.24
C ARG A 17 20.12 -10.97 6.75
N ALA A 18 20.42 -9.84 6.17
CA ALA A 18 20.62 -9.70 4.73
C ALA A 18 22.10 -9.73 4.39
N ILE A 19 22.45 -10.45 3.33
CA ILE A 19 23.80 -10.50 2.80
C ILE A 19 23.96 -9.38 1.78
N ARG A 20 24.94 -8.49 2.01
CA ARG A 20 25.31 -7.48 1.03
C ARG A 20 25.95 -8.15 -0.20
N ILE A 21 25.46 -7.82 -1.40
CA ILE A 21 25.95 -8.38 -2.66
C ILE A 21 26.53 -7.33 -3.62
N GLY A 22 26.40 -6.03 -3.30
CA GLY A 22 26.97 -4.96 -4.11
C GLY A 22 26.25 -3.63 -3.96
N ARG A 23 26.34 -2.84 -5.02
CA ARG A 23 25.59 -1.56 -5.17
C ARG A 23 24.90 -1.55 -6.53
N PRO A 24 23.79 -0.79 -6.70
CA PRO A 24 23.21 -0.54 -8.02
C PRO A 24 24.24 0.08 -8.97
N GLN A 25 24.12 -0.21 -10.26
CA GLN A 25 24.99 0.44 -11.24
C GLN A 25 24.62 1.93 -11.37
N PRO A 26 25.63 2.83 -11.53
CA PRO A 26 25.37 4.28 -11.62
C PRO A 26 24.32 4.66 -12.69
N GLN A 27 24.31 3.93 -13.80
CA GLN A 27 23.44 4.17 -14.95
C GLN A 27 22.05 3.48 -14.85
N ASP A 28 21.83 2.62 -13.85
CA ASP A 28 20.54 1.94 -13.68
C ASP A 28 19.42 2.98 -13.63
N ARG A 29 18.43 2.83 -14.50
CA ARG A 29 17.24 3.70 -14.46
C ARG A 29 16.36 3.32 -13.29
N MET A 30 15.92 4.31 -12.56
CA MET A 30 14.99 4.12 -11.46
C MET A 30 13.99 5.25 -11.35
N GLU A 31 12.91 4.98 -10.70
CA GLU A 31 11.87 5.92 -10.34
C GLU A 31 11.90 6.18 -8.83
N VAL A 32 11.69 7.43 -8.48
CA VAL A 32 11.59 7.91 -7.10
C VAL A 32 10.33 8.74 -6.99
N THR A 33 9.49 8.45 -6.01
CA THR A 33 8.25 9.18 -5.75
C THR A 33 8.43 10.13 -4.57
N LEU A 34 8.18 11.41 -4.79
CA LEU A 34 8.11 12.43 -3.75
C LEU A 34 6.66 12.53 -3.26
N VAL A 35 6.47 12.45 -1.96
CA VAL A 35 5.17 12.71 -1.31
C VAL A 35 5.18 14.13 -0.77
N LEU A 36 4.32 14.96 -1.31
CA LEU A 36 4.22 16.37 -0.93
C LEU A 36 3.36 16.55 0.32
N ARG A 37 3.51 17.69 0.98
CA ARG A 37 2.61 18.08 2.06
C ARG A 37 1.19 18.28 1.54
N ARG A 38 0.23 18.25 2.44
CA ARG A 38 -1.13 18.75 2.12
C ARG A 38 -1.10 20.26 2.05
N LYS A 39 -1.86 20.86 1.15
CA LYS A 39 -1.99 22.32 1.08
C LYS A 39 -2.63 22.92 2.33
N GLN A 40 -3.46 22.15 3.02
CA GLN A 40 -3.97 22.47 4.34
C GLN A 40 -4.12 21.22 5.21
N ALA A 41 -4.16 21.40 6.54
CA ALA A 41 -4.34 20.30 7.47
C ALA A 41 -5.73 19.66 7.28
N ALA A 42 -5.76 18.34 7.15
CA ALA A 42 -7.02 17.61 7.14
C ALA A 42 -7.60 17.58 8.57
N PRO A 43 -8.92 17.66 8.74
CA PRO A 43 -9.55 17.45 10.04
C PRO A 43 -9.25 16.02 10.53
N HIS A 44 -9.27 15.85 11.84
CA HIS A 44 -9.15 14.51 12.40
C HIS A 44 -10.37 13.68 11.97
N PRO A 45 -10.20 12.41 11.55
CA PRO A 45 -11.32 11.59 11.06
C PRO A 45 -12.53 11.54 12.01
N TRP A 46 -12.25 11.53 13.33
CA TRP A 46 -13.32 11.53 14.36
C TRP A 46 -13.97 12.87 14.61
N ALA A 47 -13.42 13.95 14.05
CA ALA A 47 -13.97 15.31 14.16
C ALA A 47 -14.62 15.79 12.86
N ALA A 48 -14.74 14.92 11.86
CA ALA A 48 -15.37 15.25 10.60
C ALA A 48 -16.88 15.16 10.75
N ASP A 49 -17.60 16.27 10.48
CA ASP A 49 -19.06 16.32 10.54
C ASP A 49 -19.74 15.52 9.42
N ARG A 50 -18.99 15.21 8.36
CA ARG A 50 -19.45 14.46 7.19
C ARG A 50 -18.31 13.78 6.45
N TYR A 51 -18.64 12.83 5.60
CA TYR A 51 -17.68 12.28 4.62
C TYR A 51 -17.45 13.28 3.48
N HIS A 52 -16.20 13.42 3.08
CA HIS A 52 -15.80 14.18 1.89
C HIS A 52 -15.81 13.28 0.67
N THR A 53 -16.15 13.81 -0.50
CA THR A 53 -15.91 13.12 -1.78
C THR A 53 -14.43 13.09 -2.11
N HIS A 54 -14.03 12.27 -3.09
CA HIS A 54 -12.64 12.24 -3.55
C HIS A 54 -12.23 13.58 -4.16
N GLU A 55 -13.13 14.23 -4.87
CA GLU A 55 -12.92 15.55 -5.47
C GLU A 55 -12.70 16.62 -4.38
N GLU A 56 -13.56 16.65 -3.35
CA GLU A 56 -13.40 17.55 -2.22
C GLU A 56 -12.09 17.32 -1.47
N LEU A 57 -11.67 16.04 -1.30
CA LEU A 57 -10.39 15.70 -0.67
C LEU A 57 -9.21 16.19 -1.52
N ALA A 58 -9.27 15.99 -2.83
CA ALA A 58 -8.23 16.45 -3.75
C ALA A 58 -8.16 17.98 -3.77
N GLU A 59 -9.31 18.64 -3.87
CA GLU A 59 -9.40 20.10 -3.91
C GLU A 59 -8.94 20.75 -2.60
N ASN A 60 -9.33 20.22 -1.45
CA ASN A 60 -9.05 20.84 -0.16
C ASN A 60 -7.73 20.38 0.47
N TYR A 61 -7.33 19.13 0.26
CA TYR A 61 -6.20 18.50 0.96
C TYR A 61 -5.14 17.90 0.04
N GLY A 62 -5.26 18.07 -1.27
CA GLY A 62 -4.28 17.66 -2.25
C GLY A 62 -2.94 18.40 -2.11
N ALA A 63 -2.06 18.21 -3.07
CA ALA A 63 -0.81 18.95 -3.17
C ALA A 63 -1.05 20.41 -3.59
N ASP A 64 -0.24 21.32 -3.05
CA ASP A 64 -0.20 22.69 -3.51
C ASP A 64 0.45 22.74 -4.91
N PRO A 65 -0.18 23.36 -5.93
CA PRO A 65 0.43 23.52 -7.25
C PRO A 65 1.83 24.16 -7.21
N ALA A 66 2.09 25.08 -6.28
CA ALA A 66 3.40 25.69 -6.12
C ALA A 66 4.46 24.69 -5.59
N ASP A 67 4.05 23.68 -4.82
CA ASP A 67 4.95 22.62 -4.35
C ASP A 67 5.26 21.63 -5.49
N ILE A 68 4.29 21.34 -6.36
CA ILE A 68 4.49 20.54 -7.58
C ILE A 68 5.46 21.28 -8.52
N ALA A 69 5.22 22.55 -8.82
CA ALA A 69 6.09 23.36 -9.68
C ALA A 69 7.53 23.44 -9.15
N ALA A 70 7.74 23.46 -7.83
CA ALA A 70 9.07 23.44 -7.25
C ALA A 70 9.81 22.12 -7.51
N VAL A 71 9.10 20.99 -7.51
CA VAL A 71 9.69 19.67 -7.86
C VAL A 71 10.00 19.60 -9.35
N GLU A 72 9.11 20.10 -10.22
CA GLU A 72 9.32 20.15 -11.66
C GLU A 72 10.53 21.00 -12.02
N ALA A 73 10.72 22.16 -11.38
CA ALA A 73 11.87 23.02 -11.59
C ALA A 73 13.20 22.31 -11.24
N ILE A 74 13.25 21.59 -10.10
CA ILE A 74 14.43 20.82 -9.71
C ILE A 74 14.67 19.66 -10.67
N ALA A 75 13.62 18.96 -11.10
CA ALA A 75 13.74 17.88 -12.07
C ALA A 75 14.33 18.38 -13.39
N ALA A 76 13.85 19.53 -13.89
CA ALA A 76 14.37 20.17 -15.10
C ALA A 76 15.84 20.60 -14.94
N GLU A 77 16.21 21.26 -13.82
CA GLU A 77 17.61 21.67 -13.54
C GLU A 77 18.56 20.47 -13.51
N ARG A 78 18.08 19.31 -13.07
CA ARG A 78 18.87 18.08 -12.96
C ARG A 78 18.73 17.13 -14.14
N HIS A 79 18.04 17.54 -15.21
CA HIS A 79 17.77 16.74 -16.40
C HIS A 79 17.05 15.40 -16.10
N LEU A 80 16.25 15.38 -15.02
CA LEU A 80 15.40 14.25 -14.64
C LEU A 80 14.06 14.36 -15.38
N SER A 81 13.43 13.21 -15.62
CA SER A 81 12.12 13.16 -16.26
C SER A 81 11.00 13.03 -15.23
N ILE A 82 9.89 13.73 -15.41
CA ILE A 82 8.68 13.50 -14.64
C ILE A 82 7.97 12.27 -15.23
N ALA A 83 7.71 11.27 -14.40
CA ALA A 83 6.97 10.06 -14.80
C ALA A 83 5.46 10.24 -14.59
N SER A 84 5.07 10.80 -13.45
CA SER A 84 3.67 11.08 -13.14
C SER A 84 3.54 12.18 -12.10
N ILE A 85 2.39 12.86 -12.13
CA ILE A 85 1.95 13.82 -11.12
C ILE A 85 0.53 13.45 -10.73
N ASP A 86 0.31 13.21 -9.44
CA ASP A 86 -1.03 13.01 -8.86
C ASP A 86 -1.24 14.01 -7.73
N PRO A 87 -1.93 15.13 -8.00
CA PRO A 87 -2.19 16.16 -7.00
C PRO A 87 -3.08 15.66 -5.85
N ALA A 88 -4.01 14.74 -6.12
CA ALA A 88 -4.91 14.18 -5.12
C ALA A 88 -4.16 13.29 -4.13
N ALA A 89 -3.32 12.37 -4.63
CA ALA A 89 -2.42 11.55 -3.84
C ALA A 89 -1.22 12.34 -3.29
N ARG A 90 -0.99 13.55 -3.77
CA ARG A 90 0.14 14.43 -3.42
C ARG A 90 1.49 13.81 -3.79
N THR A 91 1.55 13.15 -4.93
CA THR A 91 2.76 12.48 -5.39
C THR A 91 3.27 13.07 -6.69
N VAL A 92 4.59 13.14 -6.79
CA VAL A 92 5.32 13.42 -8.02
C VAL A 92 6.38 12.34 -8.17
N SER A 93 6.29 11.55 -9.24
CA SER A 93 7.29 10.53 -9.58
C SER A 93 8.28 11.10 -10.58
N ILE A 94 9.57 10.97 -10.29
CA ILE A 94 10.68 11.38 -11.15
C ILE A 94 11.54 10.20 -11.52
N VAL A 95 12.05 10.18 -12.74
CA VAL A 95 12.90 9.11 -13.29
C VAL A 95 14.24 9.68 -13.70
N GLY A 96 15.29 8.97 -13.35
CA GLY A 96 16.66 9.27 -13.73
C GLY A 96 17.59 8.07 -13.57
N SER A 97 18.90 8.28 -13.71
CA SER A 97 19.87 7.28 -13.34
C SER A 97 19.97 7.17 -11.80
N PHE A 98 20.40 6.01 -11.32
CA PHE A 98 20.65 5.80 -9.90
C PHE A 98 21.61 6.86 -9.33
N SER A 99 22.70 7.18 -10.06
CA SER A 99 23.70 8.15 -9.60
C SER A 99 23.14 9.56 -9.45
N GLU A 100 22.32 10.03 -10.38
CA GLU A 100 21.69 11.35 -10.34
C GLU A 100 20.71 11.43 -9.15
N LEU A 101 19.82 10.47 -9.02
CA LEU A 101 18.83 10.43 -7.95
C LEU A 101 19.49 10.23 -6.58
N ALA A 102 20.47 9.33 -6.45
CA ALA A 102 21.21 9.14 -5.22
C ALA A 102 21.99 10.39 -4.80
N SER A 103 22.57 11.11 -5.77
CA SER A 103 23.24 12.39 -5.52
C SER A 103 22.25 13.48 -5.08
N LEU A 104 21.09 13.59 -5.75
CA LEU A 104 20.06 14.58 -5.43
C LEU A 104 19.52 14.40 -4.00
N PHE A 105 19.27 13.16 -3.59
CA PHE A 105 18.66 12.85 -2.29
C PHE A 105 19.63 12.37 -1.22
N GLY A 106 20.93 12.35 -1.48
CA GLY A 106 21.95 11.88 -0.55
C GLY A 106 21.74 10.43 -0.13
N ALA A 107 21.28 9.58 -1.05
CA ALA A 107 20.88 8.22 -0.75
C ALA A 107 22.08 7.26 -0.74
N ASP A 108 22.34 6.60 0.39
CA ASP A 108 23.29 5.47 0.49
C ASP A 108 22.53 4.15 0.32
N VAL A 109 22.65 3.55 -0.85
CA VAL A 109 21.92 2.36 -1.27
C VAL A 109 22.85 1.21 -1.61
N GLU A 110 22.54 0.05 -1.10
CA GLU A 110 23.24 -1.20 -1.38
C GLU A 110 22.26 -2.26 -1.90
N LEU A 111 22.79 -3.22 -2.64
CA LEU A 111 22.05 -4.44 -3.00
C LEU A 111 22.28 -5.49 -1.94
N HIS A 112 21.20 -6.02 -1.44
CA HIS A 112 21.17 -7.06 -0.43
C HIS A 112 20.35 -8.25 -0.91
N ARG A 113 20.70 -9.44 -0.39
CA ARG A 113 19.98 -10.68 -0.66
C ARG A 113 19.48 -11.30 0.65
N ILE A 114 18.22 -11.68 0.65
CA ILE A 114 17.62 -12.58 1.66
C ILE A 114 17.08 -13.78 0.89
N GLU A 115 17.53 -14.97 1.24
CA GLU A 115 17.18 -16.19 0.51
C GLU A 115 17.51 -16.05 -0.99
N SER A 116 16.52 -16.20 -1.88
CA SER A 116 16.68 -16.06 -3.33
C SER A 116 16.36 -14.66 -3.87
N ARG A 117 15.91 -13.71 -3.02
CA ARG A 117 15.45 -12.39 -3.47
C ARG A 117 16.51 -11.32 -3.24
N THR A 118 16.83 -10.59 -4.31
CA THR A 118 17.66 -9.39 -4.25
C THR A 118 16.79 -8.15 -4.16
N TYR A 119 17.20 -7.17 -3.34
CA TYR A 119 16.52 -5.91 -3.18
C TYR A 119 17.49 -4.77 -2.89
N ARG A 120 17.06 -3.55 -3.15
CA ARG A 120 17.78 -2.35 -2.71
C ARG A 120 17.50 -2.12 -1.24
N SER A 121 18.53 -1.84 -0.48
CA SER A 121 18.45 -1.50 0.93
C SER A 121 19.15 -0.17 1.15
N ARG A 122 18.47 0.75 1.80
CA ARG A 122 18.96 2.08 2.09
C ARG A 122 19.41 2.19 3.55
N ARG A 123 20.47 2.98 3.80
CA ARG A 123 20.95 3.32 5.13
C ARG A 123 20.97 4.84 5.35
N GLY A 124 20.83 5.24 6.61
CA GLY A 124 20.91 6.65 7.02
C GLY A 124 19.68 7.46 6.65
N HIS A 125 19.85 8.77 6.71
CA HIS A 125 18.84 9.76 6.30
C HIS A 125 18.93 10.03 4.81
N LEU A 126 17.79 10.33 4.19
CA LEU A 126 17.76 11.06 2.93
C LEU A 126 17.90 12.55 3.21
N SER A 127 18.39 13.29 2.24
CA SER A 127 18.39 14.75 2.22
C SER A 127 17.63 15.24 0.99
N ILE A 128 17.08 16.43 1.08
CA ILE A 128 16.38 17.10 -0.02
C ILE A 128 17.02 18.47 -0.29
N PRO A 129 16.95 18.98 -1.51
CA PRO A 129 17.28 20.38 -1.79
C PRO A 129 16.56 21.33 -0.84
N GLN A 130 17.22 22.41 -0.46
CA GLN A 130 16.68 23.36 0.51
C GLN A 130 15.36 23.97 0.03
N GLU A 131 15.18 24.14 -1.26
CA GLU A 131 14.00 24.67 -1.94
C GLU A 131 12.75 23.78 -1.73
N LEU A 132 12.96 22.48 -1.43
CA LEU A 132 11.89 21.52 -1.14
C LEU A 132 11.60 21.38 0.36
N THR A 133 12.32 22.10 1.21
CA THR A 133 12.11 22.03 2.67
C THR A 133 10.69 22.50 3.03
N GLY A 134 10.01 21.68 3.84
CA GLY A 134 8.62 21.92 4.23
C GLY A 134 7.57 21.64 3.15
N ARG A 135 8.00 21.28 1.92
CA ARG A 135 7.12 20.90 0.80
C ARG A 135 7.04 19.38 0.62
N VAL A 136 8.16 18.68 0.84
CA VAL A 136 8.27 17.22 0.69
C VAL A 136 8.25 16.56 2.06
N ASN A 137 7.32 15.62 2.24
CA ASN A 137 7.17 14.82 3.45
C ASN A 137 7.92 13.49 3.39
N ALA A 138 8.01 12.88 2.20
CA ALA A 138 8.72 11.62 2.02
C ALA A 138 9.30 11.51 0.60
N VAL A 139 10.36 10.70 0.49
CA VAL A 139 10.95 10.27 -0.78
C VAL A 139 11.03 8.75 -0.76
N LEU A 140 10.34 8.10 -1.68
CA LEU A 140 10.16 6.66 -1.79
C LEU A 140 10.85 6.12 -3.04
N GLY A 141 11.14 4.81 -3.10
CA GLY A 141 11.71 4.15 -4.29
C GLY A 141 13.16 3.68 -4.13
N PHE A 142 13.96 4.27 -3.24
CA PHE A 142 15.34 3.82 -3.00
C PHE A 142 15.43 2.47 -2.28
N ASP A 143 14.45 2.13 -1.48
CA ASP A 143 14.40 0.91 -0.69
C ASP A 143 13.28 0.01 -1.21
N SER A 144 13.63 -1.17 -1.70
CA SER A 144 12.69 -2.13 -2.26
C SER A 144 12.56 -3.40 -1.39
N ARG A 145 12.90 -3.30 -0.10
CA ARG A 145 12.70 -4.41 0.82
C ARG A 145 11.22 -4.73 0.96
N PRO A 146 10.85 -6.02 0.95
CA PRO A 146 9.48 -6.41 1.27
C PRO A 146 9.09 -5.90 2.66
N ILE A 147 7.99 -5.17 2.74
CA ILE A 147 7.46 -4.59 3.99
C ILE A 147 6.73 -5.67 4.80
N ALA A 148 6.05 -6.57 4.11
CA ALA A 148 5.29 -7.66 4.71
C ALA A 148 5.65 -8.99 4.05
N ARG A 149 5.42 -10.08 4.77
CA ARG A 149 5.42 -11.44 4.24
C ARG A 149 4.04 -12.01 4.50
N SER A 150 3.46 -12.64 3.49
CA SER A 150 2.27 -13.46 3.68
C SER A 150 2.61 -14.57 4.66
N VAL A 151 1.87 -14.68 5.75
CA VAL A 151 2.00 -15.77 6.72
C VAL A 151 1.24 -16.96 6.17
N LYS A 152 1.90 -17.75 5.33
CA LYS A 152 1.36 -18.96 4.76
C LYS A 152 1.47 -20.09 5.77
N SER A 153 0.53 -20.24 6.67
CA SER A 153 0.38 -21.51 7.39
C SER A 153 -0.96 -21.58 8.11
N PHE A 154 -2.00 -21.91 7.38
CA PHE A 154 -3.14 -22.58 7.98
C PHE A 154 -2.85 -24.08 8.03
N LYS A 155 -2.01 -24.51 8.96
CA LYS A 155 -2.01 -25.91 9.37
C LYS A 155 -3.01 -26.02 10.50
N PRO A 156 -4.07 -26.83 10.36
CA PRO A 156 -4.93 -27.13 11.49
C PRO A 156 -4.05 -27.67 12.63
N HIS A 157 -4.11 -27.05 13.79
CA HIS A 157 -3.29 -27.45 14.94
C HIS A 157 -3.69 -28.81 15.52
N ASN A 158 -4.87 -29.32 15.12
CA ASN A 158 -5.35 -30.61 15.59
C ASN A 158 -6.36 -31.17 14.59
N THR A 159 -6.33 -32.49 14.36
CA THR A 159 -7.29 -33.24 13.55
C THR A 159 -8.68 -33.30 14.17
N ASP A 160 -8.79 -33.01 15.47
CA ASP A 160 -10.05 -33.00 16.22
C ASP A 160 -10.56 -31.57 16.47
N SER A 161 -10.07 -30.55 15.73
CA SER A 161 -10.47 -29.18 15.93
C SER A 161 -11.92 -28.95 15.49
N VAL A 162 -12.72 -28.43 16.39
CA VAL A 162 -14.04 -27.88 16.06
C VAL A 162 -13.85 -26.67 15.16
N SER A 163 -14.45 -26.70 13.97
CA SER A 163 -14.44 -25.55 13.06
C SER A 163 -15.67 -24.69 13.32
N TYR A 164 -15.48 -23.40 13.47
CA TYR A 164 -16.55 -22.43 13.66
C TYR A 164 -16.77 -21.61 12.40
N THR A 165 -18.01 -21.33 12.08
CA THR A 165 -18.35 -20.34 11.05
C THR A 165 -18.10 -18.91 11.55
N PRO A 166 -17.92 -17.92 10.66
CA PRO A 166 -17.76 -16.51 11.07
C PRO A 166 -18.88 -16.01 11.98
N THR A 167 -20.13 -16.43 11.73
CA THR A 167 -21.28 -16.08 12.57
C THR A 167 -21.20 -16.67 13.97
N GLN A 168 -20.78 -17.92 14.10
CA GLN A 168 -20.57 -18.55 15.41
C GLN A 168 -19.43 -17.88 16.18
N VAL A 169 -18.35 -17.49 15.50
CA VAL A 169 -17.27 -16.73 16.13
C VAL A 169 -17.78 -15.36 16.59
N ALA A 170 -18.55 -14.66 15.76
CA ALA A 170 -19.15 -13.36 16.13
C ALA A 170 -20.04 -13.50 17.36
N GLU A 171 -20.82 -14.57 17.49
CA GLU A 171 -21.62 -14.86 18.70
C GLU A 171 -20.74 -15.08 19.94
N LEU A 172 -19.65 -15.84 19.82
CA LEU A 172 -18.68 -16.04 20.93
C LEU A 172 -18.06 -14.72 21.42
N TYR A 173 -17.85 -13.76 20.50
CA TYR A 173 -17.34 -12.43 20.83
C TYR A 173 -18.45 -11.41 21.15
N ASN A 174 -19.70 -11.89 21.28
CA ASN A 174 -20.85 -11.07 21.63
C ASN A 174 -21.07 -9.87 20.68
N PHE A 175 -20.95 -10.12 19.38
CA PHE A 175 -21.24 -9.07 18.38
C PHE A 175 -22.71 -8.65 18.47
N PRO A 176 -23.03 -7.37 18.20
CA PRO A 176 -24.38 -6.86 18.23
C PRO A 176 -25.31 -7.66 17.30
N LYS A 177 -26.42 -8.15 17.83
CA LYS A 177 -27.42 -8.86 17.03
C LYS A 177 -28.23 -7.90 16.16
N GLY A 178 -28.64 -8.35 14.97
CA GLY A 178 -29.48 -7.61 14.04
C GLY A 178 -28.73 -6.52 13.24
N LEU A 179 -27.40 -6.47 13.32
CA LEU A 179 -26.57 -5.60 12.51
C LEU A 179 -25.88 -6.41 11.42
N ALA A 180 -26.30 -6.22 10.17
CA ALA A 180 -25.78 -6.95 9.01
C ALA A 180 -24.88 -6.11 8.08
N GLY A 181 -24.52 -4.89 8.52
CA GLY A 181 -23.67 -3.98 7.75
C GLY A 181 -24.38 -3.23 6.62
N LYS A 182 -25.72 -3.14 6.64
CA LYS A 182 -26.50 -2.45 5.62
C LYS A 182 -26.03 -1.00 5.42
N GLY A 183 -25.75 -0.62 4.17
CA GLY A 183 -25.26 0.72 3.81
C GLY A 183 -23.78 0.96 4.11
N GLN A 184 -23.07 -0.01 4.68
CA GLN A 184 -21.63 0.06 4.92
C GLN A 184 -20.84 -0.51 3.74
N THR A 185 -19.58 -0.08 3.63
CA THR A 185 -18.60 -0.67 2.72
C THR A 185 -17.39 -1.13 3.52
N ILE A 186 -16.99 -2.38 3.36
CA ILE A 186 -15.77 -2.95 3.94
C ILE A 186 -14.72 -2.99 2.83
N ALA A 187 -13.59 -2.34 3.04
CA ALA A 187 -12.46 -2.39 2.13
C ALA A 187 -11.44 -3.43 2.63
N LEU A 188 -11.12 -4.41 1.80
CA LEU A 188 -10.05 -5.39 2.02
C LEU A 188 -8.89 -5.03 1.10
N ILE A 189 -7.65 -5.09 1.60
CA ILE A 189 -6.44 -4.80 0.82
C ILE A 189 -5.66 -6.09 0.65
N GLU A 190 -5.49 -6.52 -0.61
CA GLU A 190 -4.83 -7.76 -0.97
C GLU A 190 -3.57 -7.50 -1.80
N LEU A 191 -2.46 -8.09 -1.40
CA LEU A 191 -1.15 -7.95 -2.04
C LEU A 191 -0.81 -9.15 -2.93
N GLY A 192 -1.82 -9.66 -3.64
CA GLY A 192 -1.72 -10.81 -4.56
C GLY A 192 -2.87 -11.78 -4.40
N GLY A 193 -2.85 -12.86 -5.20
CA GLY A 193 -3.92 -13.86 -5.21
C GLY A 193 -5.21 -13.37 -5.87
N GLY A 194 -6.30 -14.05 -5.54
CA GLY A 194 -7.61 -13.72 -6.07
C GLY A 194 -8.72 -14.64 -5.55
N TYR A 195 -9.91 -14.40 -6.04
CA TYR A 195 -11.11 -15.17 -5.72
C TYR A 195 -11.97 -15.45 -6.94
N CYS A 196 -12.74 -16.54 -6.88
CA CYS A 196 -13.76 -16.89 -7.87
C CYS A 196 -15.15 -16.66 -7.28
N ASN A 197 -16.01 -15.96 -8.02
CA ASN A 197 -17.39 -15.69 -7.58
C ASN A 197 -18.21 -16.97 -7.37
N SER A 198 -17.93 -18.06 -8.12
CA SER A 198 -18.57 -19.37 -7.97
C SER A 198 -18.33 -19.96 -6.57
N ASP A 199 -17.11 -19.82 -6.09
CA ASP A 199 -16.68 -20.40 -4.81
C ASP A 199 -17.33 -19.64 -3.66
N LEU A 200 -17.30 -18.33 -3.72
CA LEU A 200 -17.97 -17.46 -2.75
C LEU A 200 -19.49 -17.75 -2.69
N LYS A 201 -20.17 -17.89 -3.85
CA LYS A 201 -21.59 -18.25 -3.89
C LYS A 201 -21.87 -19.60 -3.23
N THR A 202 -20.97 -20.58 -3.44
CA THR A 202 -21.09 -21.88 -2.81
C THR A 202 -20.95 -21.78 -1.30
N TYR A 203 -20.02 -20.96 -0.83
CA TYR A 203 -19.82 -20.71 0.61
C TYR A 203 -21.02 -20.00 1.23
N TRP A 204 -21.50 -18.90 0.62
CA TRP A 204 -22.66 -18.17 1.11
C TRP A 204 -23.89 -19.07 1.24
N LYS A 205 -24.13 -19.93 0.24
CA LYS A 205 -25.24 -20.90 0.30
C LYS A 205 -25.13 -21.85 1.50
N LYS A 206 -23.93 -22.30 1.86
CA LYS A 206 -23.70 -23.14 3.07
C LYS A 206 -24.02 -22.42 4.36
N LEU A 207 -23.83 -21.10 4.40
CA LEU A 207 -24.17 -20.27 5.56
C LEU A 207 -25.62 -19.77 5.56
N GLY A 208 -26.41 -20.12 4.55
CA GLY A 208 -27.78 -19.60 4.38
C GLY A 208 -27.84 -18.13 4.06
N LEU A 209 -26.76 -17.55 3.51
CA LEU A 209 -26.66 -16.16 3.10
C LEU A 209 -26.96 -16.02 1.62
N GLU A 210 -27.69 -14.99 1.26
CA GLU A 210 -27.96 -14.63 -0.13
C GLU A 210 -27.44 -13.22 -0.42
N ASN A 211 -26.97 -13.00 -1.66
CA ASN A 211 -26.65 -11.69 -2.19
C ASN A 211 -25.54 -10.89 -1.47
N VAL A 212 -24.53 -11.57 -0.90
CA VAL A 212 -23.34 -10.87 -0.40
C VAL A 212 -22.62 -10.19 -1.56
N SER A 213 -22.49 -8.87 -1.48
CA SER A 213 -21.95 -8.03 -2.55
C SER A 213 -20.43 -7.97 -2.44
N VAL A 214 -19.70 -8.53 -3.41
CA VAL A 214 -18.24 -8.49 -3.48
C VAL A 214 -17.83 -7.90 -4.83
N SER A 215 -16.90 -6.95 -4.80
CA SER A 215 -16.32 -6.33 -6.00
C SER A 215 -14.81 -6.24 -5.89
N SER A 216 -14.10 -6.40 -7.01
CA SER A 216 -12.66 -6.21 -7.08
C SER A 216 -12.31 -4.81 -7.59
N VAL A 217 -11.28 -4.20 -6.99
CA VAL A 217 -10.73 -2.91 -7.38
C VAL A 217 -9.26 -3.09 -7.70
N ALA A 218 -8.86 -2.72 -8.91
CA ALA A 218 -7.46 -2.77 -9.33
C ALA A 218 -6.71 -1.51 -8.86
N VAL A 219 -5.52 -1.70 -8.29
CA VAL A 219 -4.62 -0.62 -7.85
C VAL A 219 -3.28 -0.79 -8.52
N SER A 220 -2.77 0.27 -9.16
CA SER A 220 -1.44 0.30 -9.80
C SER A 220 -1.17 -0.91 -10.74
N GLY A 221 -2.21 -1.36 -11.47
CA GLY A 221 -2.10 -2.48 -12.41
C GLY A 221 -2.26 -3.89 -11.81
N ALA A 222 -2.29 -4.03 -10.48
CA ALA A 222 -2.68 -5.30 -9.86
C ALA A 222 -4.20 -5.49 -9.92
N HIS A 223 -4.63 -6.76 -10.01
CA HIS A 223 -6.05 -7.09 -10.16
C HIS A 223 -6.33 -8.49 -9.59
N ASN A 224 -7.59 -8.83 -9.43
CA ASN A 224 -8.03 -10.17 -9.02
C ASN A 224 -7.45 -11.23 -9.97
N ARG A 225 -6.59 -12.09 -9.47
CA ARG A 225 -5.91 -13.16 -10.23
C ARG A 225 -5.89 -14.45 -9.42
N ALA A 226 -7.05 -15.12 -9.35
CA ALA A 226 -7.16 -16.41 -8.69
C ALA A 226 -6.32 -17.47 -9.44
N THR A 227 -5.53 -18.21 -8.70
CA THR A 227 -4.71 -19.34 -9.18
C THR A 227 -5.38 -20.70 -8.93
N GLY A 228 -6.41 -20.73 -8.07
CA GLY A 228 -7.07 -21.94 -7.60
C GLY A 228 -6.27 -22.71 -6.54
N ASN A 229 -5.23 -22.11 -5.99
CA ASN A 229 -4.42 -22.72 -4.93
C ASN A 229 -4.81 -22.17 -3.54
N PRO A 230 -5.54 -22.94 -2.72
CA PRO A 230 -5.96 -22.49 -1.38
C PRO A 230 -4.79 -22.36 -0.39
N ASP A 231 -3.66 -23.02 -0.64
CA ASP A 231 -2.45 -22.92 0.19
C ASP A 231 -1.58 -21.72 -0.23
N GLY A 232 -2.02 -21.00 -1.24
CA GLY A 232 -1.37 -19.81 -1.77
C GLY A 232 -2.01 -18.51 -1.27
N PRO A 233 -1.71 -17.38 -1.93
CA PRO A 233 -2.35 -16.09 -1.64
C PRO A 233 -3.88 -16.10 -1.78
N ASP A 234 -4.44 -16.98 -2.64
CA ASP A 234 -5.87 -17.08 -2.83
C ASP A 234 -6.60 -17.47 -1.53
N GLY A 235 -5.98 -18.33 -0.71
CA GLY A 235 -6.57 -18.76 0.56
C GLY A 235 -6.77 -17.59 1.53
N GLU A 236 -5.86 -16.63 1.57
CA GLU A 236 -5.98 -15.43 2.40
C GLU A 236 -7.09 -14.51 1.87
N VAL A 237 -7.09 -14.23 0.57
CA VAL A 237 -8.12 -13.40 -0.08
C VAL A 237 -9.53 -13.97 0.16
N VAL A 238 -9.71 -15.26 -0.05
CA VAL A 238 -11.01 -15.92 0.13
C VAL A 238 -11.43 -15.91 1.59
N LEU A 239 -10.50 -16.19 2.53
CA LEU A 239 -10.77 -16.17 3.96
C LEU A 239 -11.27 -14.80 4.42
N ASP A 240 -10.57 -13.73 4.01
CA ASP A 240 -10.92 -12.36 4.41
C ASP A 240 -12.31 -11.96 3.91
N ILE A 241 -12.62 -12.30 2.65
CA ILE A 241 -13.95 -12.08 2.07
C ILE A 241 -15.01 -12.88 2.80
N GLU A 242 -14.77 -14.18 3.04
CA GLU A 242 -15.73 -15.08 3.68
C GLU A 242 -16.01 -14.70 5.12
N VAL A 243 -15.00 -14.29 5.88
CA VAL A 243 -15.16 -13.81 7.26
C VAL A 243 -15.93 -12.48 7.29
N ALA A 244 -15.52 -11.50 6.49
CA ALA A 244 -16.18 -10.21 6.44
C ALA A 244 -17.64 -10.33 6.00
N GLY A 245 -17.91 -11.06 4.91
CA GLY A 245 -19.26 -11.26 4.39
C GLY A 245 -20.13 -12.16 5.27
N GLY A 246 -19.54 -13.13 5.98
CA GLY A 246 -20.26 -13.96 6.94
C GLY A 246 -20.78 -13.18 8.14
N VAL A 247 -20.05 -12.14 8.59
CA VAL A 247 -20.44 -11.32 9.74
C VAL A 247 -21.30 -10.11 9.32
N ALA A 248 -21.03 -9.53 8.15
CA ALA A 248 -21.73 -8.35 7.64
C ALA A 248 -22.30 -8.58 6.22
N PRO A 249 -23.28 -9.49 6.05
CA PRO A 249 -23.72 -9.93 4.73
C PRO A 249 -24.44 -8.87 3.89
N GLU A 250 -24.90 -7.77 4.48
CA GLU A 250 -25.53 -6.65 3.76
C GLU A 250 -24.56 -5.49 3.48
N ALA A 251 -23.30 -5.60 3.92
CA ALA A 251 -22.26 -4.66 3.54
C ALA A 251 -21.79 -4.91 2.10
N LYS A 252 -21.27 -3.86 1.46
CA LYS A 252 -20.51 -3.98 0.21
C LYS A 252 -19.06 -4.32 0.54
N ILE A 253 -18.51 -5.40 0.02
CA ILE A 253 -17.10 -5.75 0.18
C ILE A 253 -16.36 -5.30 -1.08
N ALA A 254 -15.41 -4.38 -0.92
CA ALA A 254 -14.54 -3.89 -1.98
C ALA A 254 -13.12 -4.43 -1.74
N VAL A 255 -12.66 -5.36 -2.60
CA VAL A 255 -11.35 -5.99 -2.49
C VAL A 255 -10.37 -5.24 -3.38
N TYR A 256 -9.43 -4.53 -2.77
CA TYR A 256 -8.41 -3.74 -3.43
C TYR A 256 -7.16 -4.59 -3.64
N PHE A 257 -6.88 -4.95 -4.89
CA PHE A 257 -5.65 -5.65 -5.26
C PHE A 257 -4.55 -4.65 -5.52
N ALA A 258 -3.50 -4.68 -4.71
CA ALA A 258 -2.31 -3.83 -4.84
C ALA A 258 -1.05 -4.69 -5.11
N PRO A 259 0.01 -4.13 -5.77
CA PRO A 259 1.24 -4.85 -6.05
C PRO A 259 2.10 -5.10 -4.81
#